data_50898e8386d7a04c2d0c0958fcb2f4b6
#
_entry.id   50898e8386d7a04c2d0c0958fcb2f4b6
#
_cell.length_a   1.000
_cell.length_b   1.000
_cell.length_c   1.000
_cell.angle_alpha   90.00
_cell.angle_beta   90.00
_cell.angle_gamma   90.00
#
_symmetry.space_group_name_H-M   'P 1'
#
loop_
_entity.id
_entity.type
_entity.pdbx_description
1 polymer ?
#
loop_
_entity_poly.entity_id
_entity_poly.type
_entity_poly.pdbx_seq_one_letter_code
_entity_poly.pdbx_strand_id
1 'polypeptide(L)'
;MRKENYRNIAIIAHVDHGKTTLVDAMLKQSGTFKAHQEVVDRVMDSMDLEKERGITITAKNTAIFYNKVKINILDTPGHADFGGEVERSLNLVDGALLLVDASEGPLPQTRFVLKKALEKDLPIILVINKIDRLDARINEVINEVYDLFIDLDASDEQIEFPIIYTNAKRGIAHDELEDESINITPLFETILENIEGPLAFDDHKPQFLITSLDYDSYVGQIAVGRLNNGKLSMNKSYSLCTSEDHKPNQKFSALYTFQGLDKIRVDEVEAGDIIAFAGIEGISIGDTISDNQSPEPLPRIKVDEPTVSMFFYVNDSPFAGQDGKFLTTRHLSERLDKEILKNVSLQVIPTKRTNVFEVRGRGELQMAILIETMRREGYEFMVSKPQVITKEENGKTLEPMEKVFLDVPEDKIGILTEKLSARKGKMTNLQNHGTGRVNLEFSIPSRGLIGFRSQFMTDTNGAGIMNKLFDGHASWFGSIPQRNSGALVADRNGKVTTYACVGMVDRGELFLNVGTEVYNGMIIGERNRDGDLNINITREKKLTNMRA
;
A
#
# COMPACT_ATOMS: atom_id res chain seq x y z
N MET A 1 1.13 -8.97 32.60
CA MET A 1 -0.18 -9.66 32.75
C MET A 1 -0.90 -9.54 31.42
N ARG A 2 -1.59 -10.58 30.96
CA ARG A 2 -2.44 -10.49 29.76
C ARG A 2 -3.65 -9.61 30.06
N LYS A 3 -3.99 -8.71 29.16
CA LYS A 3 -5.13 -7.79 29.28
C LYS A 3 -6.35 -8.39 28.59
N GLU A 4 -7.23 -9.03 29.36
CA GLU A 4 -8.41 -9.73 28.83
C GLU A 4 -9.46 -8.80 28.20
N ASN A 5 -9.41 -7.50 28.50
CA ASN A 5 -10.34 -6.49 28.00
C ASN A 5 -9.96 -5.87 26.65
N TYR A 6 -8.84 -6.30 26.03
CA TYR A 6 -8.40 -5.83 24.73
C TYR A 6 -8.07 -6.99 23.79
N ARG A 7 -8.35 -6.81 22.50
CA ARG A 7 -7.82 -7.61 21.39
C ARG A 7 -7.38 -6.66 20.29
N ASN A 8 -6.18 -6.80 19.81
CA ASN A 8 -5.65 -5.99 18.70
C ASN A 8 -5.42 -6.91 17.52
N ILE A 9 -6.17 -6.75 16.43
CA ILE A 9 -6.13 -7.65 15.28
C ILE A 9 -5.87 -6.88 14.00
N ALA A 10 -5.14 -7.50 13.06
CA ALA A 10 -5.00 -7.04 11.69
C ALA A 10 -5.89 -7.86 10.76
N ILE A 11 -6.41 -7.26 9.70
CA ILE A 11 -7.08 -8.01 8.64
C ILE A 11 -6.19 -8.05 7.41
N ILE A 12 -5.75 -9.24 7.06
CA ILE A 12 -4.94 -9.58 5.90
C ILE A 12 -5.88 -10.10 4.81
N ALA A 13 -5.96 -9.41 3.69
CA ALA A 13 -6.83 -9.82 2.59
C ALA A 13 -6.28 -9.36 1.25
N HIS A 14 -6.63 -10.09 0.20
CA HIS A 14 -6.48 -9.59 -1.16
C HIS A 14 -7.54 -8.53 -1.48
N VAL A 15 -7.30 -7.75 -2.52
CA VAL A 15 -8.30 -6.83 -3.10
C VAL A 15 -9.53 -7.66 -3.50
N ASP A 16 -10.72 -7.14 -3.25
CA ASP A 16 -12.01 -7.76 -3.55
C ASP A 16 -12.36 -9.05 -2.79
N HIS A 17 -11.53 -9.57 -1.87
CA HIS A 17 -11.90 -10.70 -0.99
C HIS A 17 -12.97 -10.34 0.05
N GLY A 18 -13.35 -9.06 0.15
CA GLY A 18 -14.46 -8.60 0.99
C GLY A 18 -14.02 -8.04 2.35
N LYS A 19 -12.76 -7.59 2.49
CA LYS A 19 -12.22 -7.00 3.72
C LYS A 19 -13.11 -5.88 4.27
N THR A 20 -13.35 -4.85 3.47
CA THR A 20 -14.18 -3.71 3.87
C THR A 20 -15.60 -4.14 4.23
N THR A 21 -16.18 -5.08 3.49
CA THR A 21 -17.53 -5.62 3.76
C THR A 21 -17.57 -6.38 5.10
N LEU A 22 -16.51 -7.14 5.42
CA LEU A 22 -16.40 -7.85 6.70
C LEU A 22 -16.32 -6.88 7.86
N VAL A 23 -15.47 -5.84 7.77
CA VAL A 23 -15.33 -4.81 8.80
C VAL A 23 -16.64 -4.04 8.97
N ASP A 24 -17.32 -3.69 7.88
CA ASP A 24 -18.64 -3.05 7.94
C ASP A 24 -19.69 -3.94 8.67
N ALA A 25 -19.68 -5.26 8.42
CA ALA A 25 -20.55 -6.20 9.11
C ALA A 25 -20.21 -6.29 10.62
N MET A 26 -18.92 -6.35 10.96
CA MET A 26 -18.45 -6.33 12.36
C MET A 26 -18.88 -5.05 13.09
N LEU A 27 -18.71 -3.88 12.45
CA LEU A 27 -19.12 -2.59 13.00
C LEU A 27 -20.64 -2.50 13.21
N LYS A 28 -21.44 -2.95 12.24
CA LYS A 28 -22.90 -2.92 12.30
C LYS A 28 -23.43 -3.81 13.44
N GLN A 29 -22.88 -5.01 13.61
CA GLN A 29 -23.40 -5.99 14.58
C GLN A 29 -22.82 -5.87 15.98
N SER A 30 -21.69 -5.18 16.16
CA SER A 30 -21.14 -4.86 17.48
C SER A 30 -21.94 -3.78 18.23
N GLY A 31 -22.97 -3.18 17.61
CA GLY A 31 -23.76 -2.09 18.22
C GLY A 31 -23.00 -0.76 18.36
N THR A 32 -21.88 -0.62 17.69
CA THR A 32 -21.02 0.58 17.76
C THR A 32 -21.68 1.80 17.12
N PHE A 33 -22.57 1.60 16.12
CA PHE A 33 -23.36 2.66 15.50
C PHE A 33 -24.70 2.90 16.19
N LYS A 34 -25.09 4.17 16.35
CA LYS A 34 -26.44 4.52 16.82
C LYS A 34 -27.48 4.15 15.76
N ALA A 35 -28.65 3.69 16.19
CA ALA A 35 -29.74 3.18 15.34
C ALA A 35 -30.25 4.12 14.21
N HIS A 36 -29.81 5.37 14.17
CA HIS A 36 -30.17 6.38 13.17
C HIS A 36 -28.99 6.88 12.33
N GLN A 37 -27.82 6.28 12.46
CA GLN A 37 -26.64 6.66 11.69
C GLN A 37 -26.65 5.86 10.38
N GLU A 38 -26.91 6.51 9.25
CA GLU A 38 -26.74 5.89 7.93
C GLU A 38 -25.27 5.55 7.74
N VAL A 39 -24.96 4.26 7.74
CA VAL A 39 -23.62 3.76 7.48
C VAL A 39 -23.43 3.77 5.96
N VAL A 40 -22.61 4.67 5.48
CA VAL A 40 -22.18 4.68 4.07
C VAL A 40 -21.40 3.39 3.81
N ASP A 41 -21.71 2.67 2.74
CA ASP A 41 -20.94 1.49 2.35
C ASP A 41 -19.47 1.85 2.11
N ARG A 42 -18.55 0.96 2.51
CA ARG A 42 -17.09 1.14 2.48
C ARG A 42 -16.58 2.24 3.41
N VAL A 43 -17.00 2.17 4.65
CA VAL A 43 -16.67 3.14 5.70
C VAL A 43 -15.17 3.30 5.91
N MET A 44 -14.38 2.23 5.71
CA MET A 44 -12.91 2.26 5.88
C MET A 44 -12.17 2.92 4.71
N ASP A 45 -12.69 2.89 3.48
CA ASP A 45 -12.04 3.49 2.31
C ASP A 45 -12.35 4.99 2.25
N SER A 46 -11.59 5.80 2.99
CA SER A 46 -11.86 7.25 3.11
C SER A 46 -11.21 8.10 2.01
N MET A 47 -10.13 7.62 1.38
CA MET A 47 -9.43 8.35 0.32
C MET A 47 -10.08 8.08 -1.04
N ASP A 48 -10.26 9.12 -1.85
CA ASP A 48 -10.81 8.98 -3.21
C ASP A 48 -9.98 8.02 -4.08
N LEU A 49 -8.65 8.05 -3.94
CA LEU A 49 -7.75 7.14 -4.66
C LEU A 49 -7.91 5.67 -4.23
N GLU A 50 -8.21 5.39 -2.95
CA GLU A 50 -8.52 4.03 -2.48
C GLU A 50 -9.80 3.52 -3.14
N LYS A 51 -10.85 4.36 -3.17
CA LYS A 51 -12.13 4.02 -3.80
C LYS A 51 -12.02 3.80 -5.31
N GLU A 52 -11.28 4.68 -6.00
CA GLU A 52 -11.07 4.60 -7.45
C GLU A 52 -10.25 3.37 -7.87
N ARG A 53 -9.25 3.01 -7.08
CA ARG A 53 -8.35 1.90 -7.39
C ARG A 53 -8.74 0.58 -6.74
N GLY A 54 -9.68 0.60 -5.80
CA GLY A 54 -10.11 -0.57 -5.05
C GLY A 54 -9.04 -1.16 -4.12
N ILE A 55 -8.03 -0.37 -3.70
CA ILE A 55 -6.92 -0.82 -2.86
C ILE A 55 -6.83 0.02 -1.58
N THR A 56 -6.49 -0.61 -0.46
CA THR A 56 -6.10 0.11 0.75
C THR A 56 -4.67 0.65 0.59
N ILE A 57 -4.49 1.94 0.81
CA ILE A 57 -3.19 2.63 0.70
C ILE A 57 -2.60 2.86 2.08
N THR A 58 -3.42 3.36 3.00
CA THR A 58 -3.00 3.71 4.36
C THR A 58 -3.70 2.80 5.36
N ALA A 59 -2.94 2.27 6.32
CA ALA A 59 -3.51 1.51 7.42
C ALA A 59 -4.43 2.39 8.28
N LYS A 60 -5.60 1.86 8.62
CA LYS A 60 -6.59 2.54 9.46
C LYS A 60 -6.94 1.69 10.65
N ASN A 61 -7.18 2.35 11.77
CA ASN A 61 -7.63 1.69 12.99
C ASN A 61 -9.11 1.98 13.23
N THR A 62 -9.86 0.94 13.55
CA THR A 62 -11.23 1.04 14.07
C THR A 62 -11.34 0.18 15.33
N ALA A 63 -12.31 0.46 16.19
CA ALA A 63 -12.50 -0.30 17.41
C ALA A 63 -13.98 -0.62 17.63
N ILE A 64 -14.26 -1.86 17.99
CA ILE A 64 -15.60 -2.34 18.34
C ILE A 64 -15.59 -2.90 19.75
N PHE A 65 -16.78 -3.05 20.34
CA PHE A 65 -16.95 -3.69 21.64
C PHE A 65 -17.81 -4.94 21.49
N TYR A 66 -17.29 -6.05 21.99
CA TYR A 66 -18.03 -7.30 22.09
C TYR A 66 -17.80 -7.92 23.47
N ASN A 67 -18.87 -8.28 24.19
CA ASN A 67 -18.82 -8.84 25.54
C ASN A 67 -17.89 -8.08 26.50
N LYS A 68 -17.90 -6.74 26.48
CA LYS A 68 -17.03 -5.82 27.26
C LYS A 68 -15.55 -5.86 26.86
N VAL A 69 -15.17 -6.62 25.85
CA VAL A 69 -13.83 -6.61 25.27
C VAL A 69 -13.80 -5.59 24.13
N LYS A 70 -12.80 -4.73 24.15
CA LYS A 70 -12.52 -3.82 23.05
C LYS A 70 -11.65 -4.54 22.02
N ILE A 71 -12.15 -4.67 20.80
CA ILE A 71 -11.43 -5.25 19.67
C ILE A 71 -10.99 -4.11 18.77
N ASN A 72 -9.70 -3.81 18.73
CA ASN A 72 -9.10 -2.91 17.79
C ASN A 72 -8.82 -3.67 16.48
N ILE A 73 -9.30 -3.15 15.38
CA ILE A 73 -9.18 -3.75 14.04
C ILE A 73 -8.33 -2.81 13.18
N LEU A 74 -7.18 -3.30 12.73
CA LEU A 74 -6.31 -2.59 11.81
C LEU A 74 -6.55 -3.10 10.40
N ASP A 75 -6.97 -2.18 9.54
CA ASP A 75 -7.05 -2.41 8.11
C ASP A 75 -5.65 -2.24 7.50
N THR A 76 -5.07 -3.31 6.94
CA THR A 76 -3.71 -3.29 6.39
C THR A 76 -3.73 -3.26 4.87
N PRO A 77 -2.84 -2.48 4.22
CA PRO A 77 -2.64 -2.57 2.78
C PRO A 77 -2.20 -3.97 2.36
N GLY A 78 -2.73 -4.47 1.23
CA GLY A 78 -2.32 -5.77 0.70
C GLY A 78 -1.09 -5.71 -0.23
N HIS A 79 -0.75 -4.54 -0.78
CA HIS A 79 0.28 -4.40 -1.81
C HIS A 79 1.68 -4.22 -1.22
N ALA A 80 2.67 -4.94 -1.76
CA ALA A 80 4.06 -4.90 -1.28
C ALA A 80 4.73 -3.52 -1.34
N ASP A 81 4.32 -2.64 -2.28
CA ASP A 81 4.81 -1.27 -2.37
C ASP A 81 4.47 -0.44 -1.11
N PHE A 82 3.47 -0.86 -0.32
CA PHE A 82 3.10 -0.30 0.98
C PHE A 82 3.62 -1.12 2.17
N GLY A 83 4.65 -1.92 1.96
CA GLY A 83 5.21 -2.81 2.98
C GLY A 83 5.55 -2.12 4.29
N GLY A 84 6.00 -0.85 4.25
CA GLY A 84 6.24 -0.07 5.47
C GLY A 84 4.99 0.19 6.30
N GLU A 85 3.81 0.33 5.67
CA GLU A 85 2.53 0.43 6.38
C GLU A 85 2.16 -0.90 7.04
N VAL A 86 2.37 -2.02 6.31
CA VAL A 86 2.12 -3.37 6.82
C VAL A 86 3.01 -3.66 8.04
N GLU A 87 4.32 -3.42 7.91
CA GLU A 87 5.28 -3.67 9.00
C GLU A 87 4.95 -2.86 10.26
N ARG A 88 4.50 -1.61 10.10
CA ARG A 88 4.07 -0.76 11.21
C ARG A 88 2.78 -1.27 11.85
N SER A 89 1.79 -1.62 11.04
CA SER A 89 0.49 -2.11 11.51
C SER A 89 0.62 -3.41 12.28
N LEU A 90 1.44 -4.35 11.79
CA LEU A 90 1.69 -5.61 12.47
C LEU A 90 2.46 -5.47 13.81
N ASN A 91 3.07 -4.32 14.10
CA ASN A 91 3.63 -4.03 15.43
C ASN A 91 2.58 -3.61 16.47
N LEU A 92 1.36 -3.31 16.05
CA LEU A 92 0.26 -2.87 16.92
C LEU A 92 -0.61 -4.03 17.37
N VAL A 93 -0.59 -5.17 16.69
CA VAL A 93 -1.57 -6.25 16.84
C VAL A 93 -1.02 -7.44 17.58
N ASP A 94 -1.93 -8.25 18.11
CA ASP A 94 -1.66 -9.49 18.86
C ASP A 94 -2.09 -10.73 18.06
N GLY A 95 -2.73 -10.56 16.89
CA GLY A 95 -3.11 -11.64 15.97
C GLY A 95 -3.64 -11.07 14.65
N ALA A 96 -3.95 -11.94 13.70
CA ALA A 96 -4.47 -11.53 12.41
C ALA A 96 -5.57 -12.44 11.87
N LEU A 97 -6.51 -11.84 11.14
CA LEU A 97 -7.50 -12.54 10.33
C LEU A 97 -6.99 -12.64 8.89
N LEU A 98 -6.82 -13.84 8.38
CA LEU A 98 -6.50 -14.10 6.99
C LEU A 98 -7.79 -14.33 6.22
N LEU A 99 -8.24 -13.32 5.47
CA LEU A 99 -9.48 -13.37 4.70
C LEU A 99 -9.23 -13.85 3.27
N VAL A 100 -9.86 -14.95 2.90
CA VAL A 100 -9.72 -15.60 1.59
C VAL A 100 -11.09 -15.77 0.94
N ASP A 101 -11.19 -15.48 -0.35
CA ASP A 101 -12.40 -15.75 -1.15
C ASP A 101 -12.56 -17.25 -1.41
N ALA A 102 -13.75 -17.80 -1.17
CA ALA A 102 -14.05 -19.21 -1.30
C ALA A 102 -13.91 -19.77 -2.74
N SER A 103 -13.88 -18.90 -3.76
CA SER A 103 -13.71 -19.32 -5.16
C SER A 103 -12.32 -19.04 -5.71
N GLU A 104 -11.71 -17.91 -5.31
CA GLU A 104 -10.42 -17.46 -5.84
C GLU A 104 -9.22 -18.09 -5.12
N GLY A 105 -9.36 -18.35 -3.81
CA GLY A 105 -8.29 -18.88 -2.98
C GLY A 105 -7.27 -17.81 -2.56
N PRO A 106 -6.12 -18.22 -1.97
CA PRO A 106 -5.09 -17.30 -1.51
C PRO A 106 -4.31 -16.72 -2.70
N LEU A 107 -4.48 -15.42 -2.95
CA LEU A 107 -3.80 -14.72 -4.04
C LEU A 107 -2.43 -14.19 -3.60
N PRO A 108 -1.48 -13.98 -4.55
CA PRO A 108 -0.08 -13.67 -4.23
C PRO A 108 0.17 -12.40 -3.39
N GLN A 109 -0.72 -11.40 -3.41
CA GLN A 109 -0.57 -10.19 -2.56
C GLN A 109 -0.67 -10.52 -1.07
N THR A 110 -1.52 -11.47 -0.72
CA THR A 110 -1.68 -11.96 0.65
C THR A 110 -0.39 -12.56 1.20
N ARG A 111 0.42 -13.18 0.33
CA ARG A 111 1.68 -13.85 0.66
C ARG A 111 2.67 -12.94 1.39
N PHE A 112 2.81 -11.68 0.96
CA PHE A 112 3.73 -10.72 1.60
C PHE A 112 3.30 -10.39 3.04
N VAL A 113 2.03 -10.05 3.22
CA VAL A 113 1.52 -9.64 4.54
C VAL A 113 1.50 -10.84 5.49
N LEU A 114 1.10 -12.01 4.98
CA LEU A 114 1.11 -13.26 5.75
C LEU A 114 2.54 -13.63 6.19
N LYS A 115 3.53 -13.56 5.28
CA LYS A 115 4.93 -13.79 5.62
C LYS A 115 5.39 -12.90 6.77
N LYS A 116 5.06 -11.60 6.72
CA LYS A 116 5.42 -10.65 7.78
C LYS A 116 4.69 -10.92 9.10
N ALA A 117 3.47 -11.46 9.05
CA ALA A 117 2.73 -11.88 10.25
C ALA A 117 3.36 -13.15 10.87
N LEU A 118 3.73 -14.14 10.05
CA LEU A 118 4.42 -15.36 10.49
C LEU A 118 5.81 -15.07 11.06
N GLU A 119 6.60 -14.16 10.45
CA GLU A 119 7.91 -13.71 10.98
C GLU A 119 7.80 -13.06 12.37
N LYS A 120 6.60 -12.66 12.81
CA LYS A 120 6.29 -12.07 14.11
C LYS A 120 5.59 -13.03 15.07
N ASP A 121 5.44 -14.29 14.70
CA ASP A 121 4.73 -15.31 15.45
C ASP A 121 3.29 -14.90 15.84
N LEU A 122 2.60 -14.14 14.96
CA LEU A 122 1.22 -13.75 15.22
C LEU A 122 0.28 -14.95 14.98
N PRO A 123 -0.63 -15.27 15.91
CA PRO A 123 -1.69 -16.24 15.68
C PRO A 123 -2.59 -15.78 14.53
N ILE A 124 -2.91 -16.70 13.63
CA ILE A 124 -3.72 -16.45 12.45
C ILE A 124 -5.06 -17.18 12.58
N ILE A 125 -6.15 -16.50 12.24
CA ILE A 125 -7.47 -17.10 12.03
C ILE A 125 -7.78 -17.05 10.55
N LEU A 126 -8.04 -18.19 9.92
CA LEU A 126 -8.45 -18.26 8.52
C LEU A 126 -9.95 -17.98 8.40
N VAL A 127 -10.30 -16.95 7.60
CA VAL A 127 -11.68 -16.57 7.31
C VAL A 127 -11.97 -16.84 5.84
N ILE A 128 -12.73 -17.89 5.55
CA ILE A 128 -13.20 -18.20 4.19
C ILE A 128 -14.45 -17.39 3.93
N ASN A 129 -14.40 -16.43 3.02
CA ASN A 129 -15.51 -15.52 2.72
C ASN A 129 -16.17 -15.83 1.39
N LYS A 130 -17.40 -15.31 1.22
CA LYS A 130 -18.23 -15.49 0.02
C LYS A 130 -18.61 -16.97 -0.24
N ILE A 131 -18.87 -17.71 0.84
CA ILE A 131 -19.24 -19.13 0.77
C ILE A 131 -20.55 -19.39 0.00
N ASP A 132 -21.35 -18.35 -0.26
CA ASP A 132 -22.59 -18.38 -1.02
C ASP A 132 -22.40 -18.32 -2.55
N ARG A 133 -21.17 -18.20 -3.04
CA ARG A 133 -20.90 -18.22 -4.48
C ARG A 133 -21.16 -19.61 -5.06
N LEU A 134 -21.71 -19.66 -6.26
CA LEU A 134 -21.98 -20.91 -6.97
C LEU A 134 -20.69 -21.65 -7.42
N ASP A 135 -19.60 -20.91 -7.54
CA ASP A 135 -18.27 -21.39 -7.92
C ASP A 135 -17.33 -21.54 -6.71
N ALA A 136 -17.89 -21.55 -5.48
CA ALA A 136 -17.11 -21.79 -4.27
C ALA A 136 -16.50 -23.21 -4.27
N ARG A 137 -15.19 -23.28 -3.96
CA ARG A 137 -14.40 -24.53 -3.89
C ARG A 137 -13.66 -24.62 -2.55
N ILE A 138 -14.43 -24.54 -1.47
CA ILE A 138 -13.95 -24.31 -0.10
C ILE A 138 -12.83 -25.26 0.32
N ASN A 139 -12.99 -26.58 0.12
CA ASN A 139 -11.99 -27.58 0.52
C ASN A 139 -10.67 -27.42 -0.25
N GLU A 140 -10.75 -27.07 -1.53
CA GLU A 140 -9.57 -26.82 -2.36
C GLU A 140 -8.84 -25.55 -1.89
N VAL A 141 -9.59 -24.49 -1.58
CA VAL A 141 -9.05 -23.23 -1.08
C VAL A 141 -8.34 -23.42 0.28
N ILE A 142 -8.89 -24.24 1.17
CA ILE A 142 -8.24 -24.58 2.44
C ILE A 142 -6.90 -25.27 2.19
N ASN A 143 -6.85 -26.25 1.28
CA ASN A 143 -5.60 -26.93 0.91
C ASN A 143 -4.58 -25.95 0.31
N GLU A 144 -5.02 -25.05 -0.57
CA GLU A 144 -4.15 -23.99 -1.12
C GLU A 144 -3.59 -23.04 -0.05
N VAL A 145 -4.36 -22.79 1.02
CA VAL A 145 -3.88 -22.01 2.16
C VAL A 145 -2.85 -22.80 2.97
N TYR A 146 -3.04 -24.11 3.20
CA TYR A 146 -2.01 -24.94 3.83
C TYR A 146 -0.73 -24.98 3.00
N ASP A 147 -0.83 -25.15 1.68
CA ASP A 147 0.32 -25.09 0.78
C ASP A 147 1.04 -23.73 0.86
N LEU A 148 0.28 -22.63 0.98
CA LEU A 148 0.83 -21.30 1.15
C LEU A 148 1.62 -21.15 2.46
N PHE A 149 1.13 -21.68 3.58
CA PHE A 149 1.83 -21.66 4.87
C PHE A 149 3.13 -22.48 4.81
N ILE A 150 3.09 -23.67 4.22
CA ILE A 150 4.26 -24.53 4.00
C ILE A 150 5.31 -23.79 3.14
N ASP A 151 4.87 -23.17 2.03
CA ASP A 151 5.75 -22.39 1.15
C ASP A 151 6.39 -21.15 1.84
N LEU A 152 5.80 -20.69 2.92
CA LEU A 152 6.31 -19.58 3.73
C LEU A 152 7.13 -20.03 4.94
N ASP A 153 7.49 -21.33 5.00
CA ASP A 153 8.25 -21.94 6.09
C ASP A 153 7.57 -21.76 7.46
N ALA A 154 6.22 -21.83 7.52
CA ALA A 154 5.48 -21.75 8.75
C ALA A 154 5.79 -22.95 9.67
N SER A 155 5.83 -22.71 10.98
CA SER A 155 6.01 -23.79 11.97
C SER A 155 4.76 -24.66 12.11
N ASP A 156 4.92 -25.86 12.67
CA ASP A 156 3.80 -26.76 12.92
C ASP A 156 2.70 -26.10 13.76
N GLU A 157 3.05 -25.26 14.74
CA GLU A 157 2.11 -24.52 15.57
C GLU A 157 1.37 -23.43 14.77
N GLN A 158 2.02 -22.81 13.79
CA GLN A 158 1.41 -21.78 12.94
C GLN A 158 0.48 -22.36 11.86
N ILE A 159 0.62 -23.65 11.52
CA ILE A 159 -0.24 -24.37 10.56
C ILE A 159 -1.54 -24.81 11.23
N GLU A 160 -1.58 -24.98 12.55
CA GLU A 160 -2.78 -25.29 13.33
C GLU A 160 -3.62 -24.04 13.60
N PHE A 161 -4.20 -23.45 12.56
CA PHE A 161 -5.04 -22.26 12.67
C PHE A 161 -6.54 -22.61 12.66
N PRO A 162 -7.39 -21.89 13.42
CA PRO A 162 -8.83 -22.03 13.36
C PRO A 162 -9.37 -21.49 12.02
N ILE A 163 -10.44 -22.12 11.53
CA ILE A 163 -11.12 -21.76 10.28
C ILE A 163 -12.53 -21.31 10.62
N ILE A 164 -12.96 -20.19 10.03
CA ILE A 164 -14.32 -19.65 10.13
C ILE A 164 -14.85 -19.36 8.73
N TYR A 165 -16.11 -19.71 8.49
CA TYR A 165 -16.77 -19.54 7.20
C TYR A 165 -17.69 -18.33 7.23
N THR A 166 -17.60 -17.43 6.25
CA THR A 166 -18.35 -16.18 6.28
C THR A 166 -19.06 -15.85 4.98
N ASN A 167 -20.20 -15.19 5.13
CA ASN A 167 -20.81 -14.38 4.09
C ASN A 167 -20.86 -12.94 4.62
N ALA A 168 -19.77 -12.21 4.43
CA ALA A 168 -19.64 -10.84 4.95
C ALA A 168 -20.75 -9.91 4.43
N LYS A 169 -21.24 -10.09 3.21
CA LYS A 169 -22.32 -9.29 2.63
C LYS A 169 -23.65 -9.47 3.38
N ARG A 170 -23.93 -10.67 3.87
CA ARG A 170 -25.11 -10.97 4.69
C ARG A 170 -24.85 -10.73 6.17
N GLY A 171 -23.58 -10.55 6.58
CA GLY A 171 -23.18 -10.42 7.98
C GLY A 171 -23.36 -11.73 8.77
N ILE A 172 -22.98 -12.87 8.18
CA ILE A 172 -23.15 -14.19 8.75
C ILE A 172 -21.77 -14.87 8.84
N ALA A 173 -21.53 -15.59 9.93
CA ALA A 173 -20.35 -16.43 10.15
C ALA A 173 -20.77 -17.81 10.71
N HIS A 174 -20.03 -18.86 10.37
CA HIS A 174 -20.26 -20.23 10.78
C HIS A 174 -18.95 -20.87 11.22
N ASP A 175 -18.96 -21.64 12.29
CA ASP A 175 -17.82 -22.48 12.71
C ASP A 175 -17.71 -23.72 11.81
N GLU A 176 -18.85 -24.31 11.45
CA GLU A 176 -18.95 -25.40 10.49
C GLU A 176 -19.86 -24.99 9.33
N LEU A 177 -19.61 -25.53 8.13
CA LEU A 177 -20.39 -25.17 6.91
C LEU A 177 -21.89 -25.52 7.00
N GLU A 178 -22.22 -26.50 7.84
CA GLU A 178 -23.56 -27.02 8.01
C GLU A 178 -24.36 -26.25 9.09
N ASP A 179 -23.72 -25.34 9.81
CA ASP A 179 -24.35 -24.56 10.89
C ASP A 179 -25.33 -23.53 10.34
N GLU A 180 -26.46 -23.40 11.03
CA GLU A 180 -27.40 -22.30 10.79
C GLU A 180 -27.07 -21.10 11.68
N SER A 181 -26.25 -20.18 11.21
CA SER A 181 -25.99 -18.91 11.86
C SER A 181 -26.70 -17.76 11.15
N ILE A 182 -27.17 -16.80 11.92
CA ILE A 182 -27.90 -15.62 11.42
C ILE A 182 -27.11 -14.31 11.61
N ASN A 183 -25.93 -14.37 12.21
CA ASN A 183 -25.12 -13.22 12.54
C ASN A 183 -23.60 -13.53 12.47
N ILE A 184 -22.77 -12.54 12.81
CA ILE A 184 -21.30 -12.66 12.79
C ILE A 184 -20.70 -13.05 14.16
N THR A 185 -21.54 -13.39 15.13
CA THR A 185 -21.13 -13.77 16.50
C THR A 185 -20.05 -14.86 16.53
N PRO A 186 -20.13 -15.96 15.74
CA PRO A 186 -19.09 -16.99 15.75
C PRO A 186 -17.68 -16.41 15.47
N LEU A 187 -17.55 -15.46 14.55
CA LEU A 187 -16.26 -14.81 14.28
C LEU A 187 -15.74 -14.04 15.52
N PHE A 188 -16.61 -13.34 16.26
CA PHE A 188 -16.19 -12.65 17.48
C PHE A 188 -15.73 -13.63 18.57
N GLU A 189 -16.43 -14.74 18.74
CA GLU A 189 -16.09 -15.79 19.70
C GLU A 189 -14.76 -16.45 19.33
N THR A 190 -14.56 -16.82 18.06
CA THR A 190 -13.30 -17.37 17.55
C THR A 190 -12.12 -16.40 17.78
N ILE A 191 -12.32 -15.08 17.59
CA ILE A 191 -11.30 -14.07 17.88
C ILE A 191 -10.94 -14.06 19.37
N LEU A 192 -11.95 -14.10 20.28
CA LEU A 192 -11.71 -14.05 21.72
C LEU A 192 -11.04 -15.32 22.26
N GLU A 193 -11.32 -16.47 21.66
CA GLU A 193 -10.78 -17.76 22.07
C GLU A 193 -9.35 -17.98 21.58
N ASN A 194 -9.02 -17.54 20.35
CA ASN A 194 -7.74 -17.89 19.71
C ASN A 194 -6.72 -16.74 19.70
N ILE A 195 -7.14 -15.49 19.90
CA ILE A 195 -6.21 -14.37 20.00
C ILE A 195 -6.18 -13.90 21.46
N GLU A 196 -5.04 -14.06 22.10
CA GLU A 196 -4.86 -13.60 23.49
C GLU A 196 -4.85 -12.08 23.58
N GLY A 197 -5.21 -11.56 24.77
CA GLY A 197 -5.07 -10.14 25.05
C GLY A 197 -3.60 -9.70 25.12
N PRO A 198 -3.31 -8.41 24.87
CA PRO A 198 -1.95 -7.89 24.87
C PRO A 198 -1.24 -8.10 26.20
N LEU A 199 0.04 -8.47 26.14
CA LEU A 199 0.89 -8.53 27.32
C LEU A 199 1.28 -7.11 27.71
N ALA A 200 0.71 -6.60 28.82
CA ALA A 200 0.92 -5.23 29.27
C ALA A 200 0.84 -5.09 30.79
N PHE A 201 1.52 -4.10 31.34
CA PHE A 201 1.64 -3.87 32.78
C PHE A 201 1.34 -2.41 33.12
N ASP A 202 0.23 -2.12 33.81
CA ASP A 202 -0.18 -0.75 34.17
C ASP A 202 0.73 -0.12 35.23
N ASP A 203 1.35 -0.92 36.10
CA ASP A 203 2.23 -0.46 37.17
C ASP A 203 3.66 -0.19 36.71
N HIS A 204 3.97 -0.48 35.43
CA HIS A 204 5.24 -0.14 34.82
C HIS A 204 5.27 1.32 34.34
N LYS A 205 6.46 1.82 34.01
CA LYS A 205 6.64 3.10 33.36
C LYS A 205 5.92 3.10 32.02
N PRO A 206 5.35 4.24 31.63
CA PRO A 206 4.66 4.34 30.34
C PRO A 206 5.64 4.14 29.18
N GLN A 207 5.24 3.31 28.24
CA GLN A 207 5.95 3.05 26.98
C GLN A 207 4.94 3.02 25.84
N PHE A 208 4.88 4.10 25.09
CA PHE A 208 4.03 4.23 23.91
C PHE A 208 4.87 4.36 22.66
N LEU A 209 4.75 3.41 21.74
CA LEU A 209 5.45 3.41 20.47
C LEU A 209 4.60 4.11 19.40
N ILE A 210 5.17 5.15 18.77
CA ILE A 210 4.53 5.87 17.67
C ILE A 210 4.68 5.06 16.39
N THR A 211 3.56 4.62 15.83
CA THR A 211 3.53 3.77 14.63
C THR A 211 2.98 4.48 13.41
N SER A 212 2.13 5.49 13.60
CA SER A 212 1.55 6.28 12.51
C SER A 212 1.40 7.74 12.93
N LEU A 213 1.43 8.61 11.94
CA LEU A 213 1.21 10.05 12.12
C LEU A 213 0.07 10.50 11.21
N ASP A 214 -0.81 11.29 11.79
CA ASP A 214 -1.92 11.94 11.11
C ASP A 214 -1.83 13.46 11.34
N TYR A 215 -2.62 14.24 10.65
CA TYR A 215 -2.64 15.69 10.80
C TYR A 215 -4.07 16.21 10.77
N ASP A 216 -4.40 16.97 11.78
CA ASP A 216 -5.68 17.70 11.87
C ASP A 216 -5.42 19.22 11.86
N SER A 217 -6.27 19.96 11.19
CA SER A 217 -6.10 21.42 11.01
C SER A 217 -6.21 22.22 12.32
N TYR A 218 -6.86 21.66 13.36
CA TYR A 218 -7.09 22.33 14.64
C TYR A 218 -6.09 21.93 15.72
N VAL A 219 -5.79 20.62 15.81
CA VAL A 219 -4.90 20.08 16.85
C VAL A 219 -3.47 19.83 16.38
N GLY A 220 -3.23 19.97 15.07
CA GLY A 220 -1.92 19.77 14.46
C GLY A 220 -1.60 18.29 14.24
N GLN A 221 -0.34 17.91 14.52
CA GLN A 221 0.15 16.56 14.33
C GLN A 221 -0.44 15.63 15.39
N ILE A 222 -0.98 14.49 14.96
CA ILE A 222 -1.55 13.44 15.79
C ILE A 222 -0.69 12.19 15.65
N ALA A 223 -0.16 11.70 16.76
CA ALA A 223 0.52 10.40 16.81
C ALA A 223 -0.48 9.29 17.14
N VAL A 224 -0.39 8.18 16.42
CA VAL A 224 -1.15 6.96 16.69
C VAL A 224 -0.16 5.84 17.00
N GLY A 225 -0.49 5.01 17.97
CA GLY A 225 0.37 3.90 18.37
C GLY A 225 -0.27 3.03 19.45
N ARG A 226 0.52 2.11 19.99
CA ARG A 226 0.10 1.23 21.09
C ARG A 226 0.78 1.65 22.37
N LEU A 227 0.02 1.71 23.45
CA LEU A 227 0.54 1.83 24.79
C LEU A 227 0.94 0.44 25.29
N ASN A 228 2.23 0.13 25.22
CA ASN A 228 2.75 -1.18 25.58
C ASN A 228 2.75 -1.41 27.10
N ASN A 229 3.13 -0.40 27.88
CA ASN A 229 3.16 -0.48 29.33
C ASN A 229 2.74 0.86 29.95
N GLY A 230 2.36 0.81 31.23
CA GLY A 230 2.02 1.97 32.04
C GLY A 230 0.68 2.60 31.70
N LYS A 231 0.50 3.84 32.13
CA LYS A 231 -0.69 4.65 31.87
C LYS A 231 -0.27 6.02 31.34
N LEU A 232 -1.02 6.57 30.39
CA LEU A 232 -0.85 7.95 29.94
C LEU A 232 -2.03 8.79 30.39
N SER A 233 -1.75 9.99 30.86
CA SER A 233 -2.73 10.94 31.38
C SER A 233 -2.44 12.36 30.90
N MET A 234 -3.48 13.13 30.61
CA MET A 234 -3.39 14.53 30.20
C MET A 234 -2.69 15.43 31.21
N ASN A 235 -2.72 15.05 32.47
CA ASN A 235 -2.21 15.88 33.59
C ASN A 235 -0.72 15.65 33.91
N LYS A 236 -0.06 14.74 33.18
CA LYS A 236 1.35 14.39 33.40
C LYS A 236 2.23 14.89 32.23
N SER A 237 3.52 15.03 32.51
CA SER A 237 4.54 15.28 31.49
C SER A 237 5.35 14.01 31.24
N TYR A 238 5.79 13.83 30.02
CA TYR A 238 6.50 12.65 29.52
C TYR A 238 7.79 13.05 28.82
N SER A 239 8.64 12.08 28.54
CA SER A 239 9.81 12.22 27.70
C SER A 239 9.54 11.67 26.31
N LEU A 240 9.87 12.43 25.27
CA LEU A 240 9.93 11.94 23.88
C LEU A 240 11.33 11.39 23.63
N CYS A 241 11.42 10.08 23.41
CA CYS A 241 12.66 9.38 23.06
C CYS A 241 12.74 9.27 21.54
N THR A 242 13.68 9.99 20.94
CA THR A 242 13.98 9.96 19.49
C THR A 242 15.16 9.01 19.21
N SER A 243 15.62 8.95 17.95
CA SER A 243 16.84 8.19 17.60
C SER A 243 18.11 8.79 18.16
N GLU A 244 18.12 10.08 18.44
CA GLU A 244 19.33 10.83 18.77
C GLU A 244 19.35 11.31 20.22
N ASP A 245 18.17 11.61 20.81
CA ASP A 245 18.07 12.29 22.09
C ASP A 245 16.75 12.01 22.82
N HIS A 246 16.68 12.44 24.07
CA HIS A 246 15.47 12.44 24.91
C HIS A 246 15.04 13.88 25.19
N LYS A 247 13.80 14.22 24.79
CA LYS A 247 13.20 15.54 25.03
C LYS A 247 12.23 15.44 26.23
N PRO A 248 12.62 15.84 27.43
CA PRO A 248 11.76 15.75 28.61
C PRO A 248 10.65 16.81 28.60
N ASN A 249 9.73 16.68 29.56
CA ASN A 249 8.65 17.65 29.84
C ASN A 249 7.65 17.89 28.71
N GLN A 250 7.44 16.89 27.88
CA GLN A 250 6.40 16.93 26.83
C GLN A 250 5.01 16.75 27.45
N LYS A 251 4.02 17.49 26.95
CA LYS A 251 2.63 17.43 27.40
C LYS A 251 1.70 17.25 26.21
N PHE A 252 0.66 16.46 26.39
CA PHE A 252 -0.40 16.31 25.41
C PHE A 252 -1.34 17.51 25.42
N SER A 253 -1.78 17.98 24.25
CA SER A 253 -2.91 18.90 24.11
C SER A 253 -4.24 18.13 24.04
N ALA A 254 -4.20 16.87 23.57
CA ALA A 254 -5.33 15.96 23.51
C ALA A 254 -4.86 14.51 23.55
N LEU A 255 -5.66 13.65 24.18
CA LEU A 255 -5.47 12.21 24.24
C LEU A 255 -6.77 11.55 23.76
N TYR A 256 -6.65 10.51 22.94
CA TYR A 256 -7.79 9.87 22.31
C TYR A 256 -7.71 8.35 22.39
N THR A 257 -8.88 7.72 22.55
CA THR A 257 -9.10 6.30 22.27
C THR A 257 -9.99 6.16 21.03
N PHE A 258 -10.03 4.97 20.42
CA PHE A 258 -10.88 4.71 19.26
C PHE A 258 -12.20 4.05 19.67
N GLN A 259 -13.30 4.49 19.05
CA GLN A 259 -14.60 3.84 19.13
C GLN A 259 -15.29 3.94 17.77
N GLY A 260 -15.55 2.81 17.14
CA GLY A 260 -15.86 2.81 15.72
C GLY A 260 -14.71 3.43 14.94
N LEU A 261 -15.01 4.37 14.08
CA LEU A 261 -14.05 5.16 13.32
C LEU A 261 -13.63 6.45 14.02
N ASP A 262 -14.32 6.82 15.10
CA ASP A 262 -14.15 8.10 15.77
C ASP A 262 -13.02 8.04 16.80
N LYS A 263 -12.30 9.15 16.93
CA LYS A 263 -11.31 9.39 17.99
C LYS A 263 -12.03 10.08 19.16
N ILE A 264 -12.23 9.37 20.26
CA ILE A 264 -12.92 9.89 21.46
C ILE A 264 -11.88 10.46 22.42
N ARG A 265 -12.05 11.72 22.81
CA ARG A 265 -11.16 12.38 23.78
C ARG A 265 -11.34 11.79 25.16
N VAL A 266 -10.20 11.48 25.82
CA VAL A 266 -10.14 10.89 27.17
C VAL A 266 -9.07 11.58 28.01
N ASP A 267 -9.18 11.48 29.33
CA ASP A 267 -8.21 12.06 30.25
C ASP A 267 -7.08 11.10 30.59
N GLU A 268 -7.32 9.79 30.52
CA GLU A 268 -6.36 8.74 30.83
C GLU A 268 -6.60 7.51 29.95
N VAL A 269 -5.53 6.78 29.65
CA VAL A 269 -5.53 5.50 28.92
C VAL A 269 -4.62 4.49 29.59
N GLU A 270 -4.98 3.20 29.46
CA GLU A 270 -4.28 2.07 30.05
C GLU A 270 -3.48 1.30 29.00
N ALA A 271 -2.46 0.57 29.48
CA ALA A 271 -1.63 -0.28 28.64
C ALA A 271 -2.43 -1.37 27.90
N GLY A 272 -2.04 -1.67 26.68
CA GLY A 272 -2.66 -2.64 25.78
C GLY A 272 -3.56 -2.03 24.71
N ASP A 273 -4.04 -0.80 24.88
CA ASP A 273 -4.90 -0.13 23.92
C ASP A 273 -4.10 0.54 22.78
N ILE A 274 -4.74 0.68 21.63
CA ILE A 274 -4.29 1.52 20.51
C ILE A 274 -4.94 2.88 20.71
N ILE A 275 -4.11 3.91 20.83
CA ILE A 275 -4.52 5.25 21.17
C ILE A 275 -3.90 6.29 20.25
N ALA A 276 -4.38 7.53 20.34
CA ALA A 276 -3.77 8.67 19.67
C ALA A 276 -3.58 9.85 20.62
N PHE A 277 -2.58 10.69 20.35
CA PHE A 277 -2.39 11.95 21.07
C PHE A 277 -1.96 13.07 20.14
N ALA A 278 -2.15 14.32 20.59
CA ALA A 278 -1.67 15.53 19.93
C ALA A 278 -0.93 16.44 20.91
N GLY A 279 -0.20 17.45 20.38
CA GLY A 279 0.41 18.52 21.17
C GLY A 279 1.90 18.37 21.40
N ILE A 280 2.56 17.35 20.88
CA ILE A 280 4.02 17.22 20.89
C ILE A 280 4.55 17.45 19.48
N GLU A 281 5.47 18.39 19.32
CA GLU A 281 6.06 18.73 18.03
C GLU A 281 7.36 17.94 17.76
N GLY A 282 7.66 17.75 16.47
CA GLY A 282 8.89 17.09 16.03
C GLY A 282 8.93 15.61 16.38
N ILE A 283 7.78 14.96 16.42
CA ILE A 283 7.62 13.51 16.58
C ILE A 283 7.80 12.81 15.24
N SER A 284 8.38 11.62 15.30
CA SER A 284 8.58 10.75 14.14
C SER A 284 8.09 9.34 14.43
N ILE A 285 7.80 8.60 13.38
CA ILE A 285 7.41 7.20 13.52
C ILE A 285 8.60 6.39 14.06
N GLY A 286 8.33 5.53 15.05
CA GLY A 286 9.32 4.77 15.78
C GLY A 286 9.86 5.47 17.04
N ASP A 287 9.47 6.72 17.29
CA ASP A 287 9.77 7.37 18.56
C ASP A 287 8.91 6.79 19.68
N THR A 288 9.40 6.86 20.92
CA THR A 288 8.70 6.37 22.10
C THR A 288 8.37 7.50 23.06
N ILE A 289 7.12 7.56 23.51
CA ILE A 289 6.76 8.37 24.70
C ILE A 289 6.97 7.50 25.93
N SER A 290 7.76 8.00 26.87
CA SER A 290 8.11 7.28 28.09
C SER A 290 8.11 8.18 29.33
N ASP A 291 8.48 7.60 30.49
CA ASP A 291 8.57 8.32 31.74
C ASP A 291 9.52 9.51 31.65
N ASN A 292 9.15 10.61 32.32
CA ASN A 292 9.91 11.87 32.23
C ASN A 292 11.24 11.82 32.98
N GLN A 293 11.31 11.09 34.09
CA GLN A 293 12.51 11.03 34.93
C GLN A 293 13.48 9.93 34.53
N SER A 294 12.96 8.83 34.03
CA SER A 294 13.73 7.64 33.68
C SER A 294 13.16 7.03 32.40
N PRO A 295 13.44 7.62 31.24
CA PRO A 295 12.90 7.17 29.98
C PRO A 295 13.42 5.79 29.59
N GLU A 296 12.51 4.94 29.09
CA GLU A 296 12.79 3.58 28.63
C GLU A 296 12.23 3.42 27.19
N PRO A 297 13.02 3.74 26.16
CA PRO A 297 12.55 3.66 24.80
C PRO A 297 12.33 2.21 24.34
N LEU A 298 11.30 2.00 23.54
CA LEU A 298 11.08 0.75 22.82
C LEU A 298 11.98 0.64 21.59
N PRO A 299 12.27 -0.58 21.11
CA PRO A 299 12.98 -0.76 19.84
C PRO A 299 12.25 -0.05 18.71
N ARG A 300 12.99 0.68 17.89
CA ARG A 300 12.41 1.37 16.72
C ARG A 300 11.91 0.37 15.69
N ILE A 301 10.86 0.76 14.99
CA ILE A 301 10.30 -0.04 13.91
C ILE A 301 11.31 -0.10 12.77
N LYS A 302 11.72 -1.30 12.40
CA LYS A 302 12.54 -1.52 11.22
C LYS A 302 11.63 -1.57 10.01
N VAL A 303 11.90 -0.71 9.04
CA VAL A 303 11.22 -0.70 7.74
C VAL A 303 12.27 -1.05 6.69
N ASP A 304 11.90 -1.94 5.75
CA ASP A 304 12.79 -2.30 4.66
C ASP A 304 13.19 -1.07 3.84
N GLU A 305 14.38 -1.08 3.29
CA GLU A 305 14.93 0.01 2.52
C GLU A 305 14.19 0.25 1.19
N PRO A 306 14.16 1.50 0.69
CA PRO A 306 13.59 1.80 -0.61
C PRO A 306 14.39 1.16 -1.75
N THR A 307 13.70 0.68 -2.78
CA THR A 307 14.30 0.00 -3.95
C THR A 307 14.24 0.82 -5.23
N VAL A 308 13.36 1.83 -5.28
CA VAL A 308 13.12 2.68 -6.46
C VAL A 308 13.32 4.15 -6.11
N SER A 309 13.96 4.91 -6.99
CA SER A 309 14.08 6.36 -6.90
C SER A 309 13.52 7.06 -8.13
N MET A 310 12.98 8.27 -7.93
CA MET A 310 12.56 9.19 -8.98
C MET A 310 13.02 10.60 -8.63
N PHE A 311 13.36 11.39 -9.64
CA PHE A 311 13.61 12.81 -9.44
C PHE A 311 12.34 13.61 -9.66
N PHE A 312 12.07 14.51 -8.73
CA PHE A 312 10.98 15.48 -8.78
C PHE A 312 11.58 16.85 -9.07
N TYR A 313 11.10 17.51 -10.12
CA TYR A 313 11.59 18.78 -10.60
C TYR A 313 10.50 19.84 -10.50
N VAL A 314 10.89 21.05 -10.22
CA VAL A 314 10.01 22.20 -10.46
C VAL A 314 9.70 22.28 -11.96
N ASN A 315 8.43 22.49 -12.31
CA ASN A 315 8.05 22.64 -13.71
C ASN A 315 8.59 23.97 -14.29
N ASP A 316 9.49 23.86 -15.24
CA ASP A 316 10.08 24.97 -16.00
C ASP A 316 9.70 24.93 -17.49
N SER A 317 8.68 24.12 -17.85
CA SER A 317 8.16 24.04 -19.20
C SER A 317 7.44 25.33 -19.63
N PRO A 318 7.25 25.60 -20.93
CA PRO A 318 6.48 26.74 -21.42
C PRO A 318 5.02 26.81 -20.91
N PHE A 319 4.50 25.71 -20.37
CA PHE A 319 3.13 25.64 -19.82
C PHE A 319 3.10 25.67 -18.29
N ALA A 320 4.22 26.00 -17.66
CA ALA A 320 4.27 26.13 -16.19
C ALA A 320 3.24 27.15 -15.69
N GLY A 321 2.45 26.73 -14.67
CA GLY A 321 1.41 27.55 -14.05
C GLY A 321 0.04 27.49 -14.71
N GLN A 322 -0.18 26.59 -15.66
CA GLN A 322 -1.50 26.44 -16.27
C GLN A 322 -2.40 25.47 -15.51
N ASP A 323 -1.85 24.40 -14.93
CA ASP A 323 -2.61 23.33 -14.32
C ASP A 323 -2.57 23.34 -12.78
N GLY A 324 -1.51 23.89 -12.18
CA GLY A 324 -1.32 23.89 -10.74
C GLY A 324 -1.13 25.27 -10.11
N LYS A 325 -1.41 25.37 -8.80
CA LYS A 325 -1.21 26.60 -8.02
C LYS A 325 0.15 26.64 -7.33
N PHE A 326 0.73 25.46 -7.01
CA PHE A 326 1.95 25.32 -6.24
C PHE A 326 3.11 24.89 -7.13
N LEU A 327 3.93 25.85 -7.55
CA LEU A 327 4.96 25.71 -8.59
C LEU A 327 6.40 25.89 -8.09
N THR A 328 6.57 26.44 -6.88
CA THR A 328 7.90 26.85 -6.43
C THR A 328 8.66 25.71 -5.75
N THR A 329 9.99 25.78 -5.76
CA THR A 329 10.87 24.86 -5.01
C THR A 329 10.44 24.74 -3.55
N ARG A 330 10.07 25.86 -2.93
CA ARG A 330 9.62 25.89 -1.54
C ARG A 330 8.33 25.07 -1.34
N HIS A 331 7.33 25.26 -2.19
CA HIS A 331 6.08 24.50 -2.12
C HIS A 331 6.34 23.00 -2.26
N LEU A 332 7.20 22.62 -3.21
CA LEU A 332 7.53 21.21 -3.44
C LEU A 332 8.29 20.61 -2.25
N SER A 333 9.28 21.31 -1.70
CA SER A 333 10.03 20.88 -0.51
C SER A 333 9.11 20.69 0.70
N GLU A 334 8.33 21.72 1.06
CA GLU A 334 7.42 21.69 2.21
C GLU A 334 6.38 20.54 2.09
N ARG A 335 5.94 20.24 0.87
CA ARG A 335 5.00 19.13 0.65
C ARG A 335 5.67 17.77 0.80
N LEU A 336 6.87 17.61 0.25
CA LEU A 336 7.66 16.38 0.37
C LEU A 336 8.09 16.13 1.82
N ASP A 337 8.48 17.18 2.55
CA ASP A 337 8.81 17.09 3.98
C ASP A 337 7.61 16.60 4.82
N LYS A 338 6.40 17.11 4.52
CA LYS A 338 5.17 16.62 5.15
C LYS A 338 4.88 15.15 4.80
N GLU A 339 5.21 14.71 3.60
CA GLU A 339 5.01 13.31 3.20
C GLU A 339 5.94 12.36 3.97
N ILE A 340 7.21 12.72 4.15
CA ILE A 340 8.19 11.91 4.92
C ILE A 340 7.71 11.70 6.36
N LEU A 341 7.10 12.72 6.96
CA LEU A 341 6.57 12.60 8.32
C LEU A 341 5.48 11.53 8.44
N LYS A 342 4.66 11.37 7.40
CA LYS A 342 3.57 10.39 7.37
C LYS A 342 4.01 9.02 6.86
N ASN A 343 5.04 8.96 6.01
CA ASN A 343 5.43 7.75 5.29
C ASN A 343 6.93 7.46 5.46
N VAL A 344 7.27 6.56 6.42
CA VAL A 344 8.66 6.19 6.72
C VAL A 344 9.35 5.38 5.62
N SER A 345 8.58 4.79 4.71
CA SER A 345 9.14 4.06 3.57
C SER A 345 9.57 4.98 2.42
N LEU A 346 9.26 6.28 2.53
CA LEU A 346 9.70 7.33 1.63
C LEU A 346 10.92 8.06 2.19
N GLN A 347 11.87 8.33 1.32
CA GLN A 347 13.03 9.18 1.63
C GLN A 347 13.11 10.28 0.57
N VAL A 348 13.38 11.50 1.00
CA VAL A 348 13.63 12.63 0.11
C VAL A 348 15.06 13.12 0.33
N ILE A 349 15.86 13.07 -0.72
CA ILE A 349 17.27 13.45 -0.68
C ILE A 349 17.44 14.71 -1.52
N PRO A 350 17.91 15.82 -0.90
CA PRO A 350 18.26 17.01 -1.65
C PRO A 350 19.39 16.69 -2.65
N THR A 351 19.27 17.18 -3.87
CA THR A 351 20.32 17.02 -4.88
C THR A 351 21.24 18.24 -4.92
N LYS A 352 22.31 18.19 -5.71
CA LYS A 352 23.18 19.36 -5.96
C LYS A 352 22.44 20.51 -6.63
N ARG A 353 21.30 20.25 -7.26
CA ARG A 353 20.43 21.28 -7.87
C ARG A 353 19.30 21.60 -6.90
N THR A 354 19.15 22.86 -6.55
CA THR A 354 18.17 23.34 -5.55
C THR A 354 16.70 23.11 -5.94
N ASN A 355 16.41 22.92 -7.23
CA ASN A 355 15.07 22.71 -7.78
C ASN A 355 14.76 21.23 -8.09
N VAL A 356 15.59 20.29 -7.61
CA VAL A 356 15.46 18.85 -7.89
C VAL A 356 15.57 18.06 -6.60
N PHE A 357 14.60 17.20 -6.33
CA PHE A 357 14.57 16.31 -5.18
C PHE A 357 14.61 14.86 -5.66
N GLU A 358 15.47 14.05 -5.08
CA GLU A 358 15.45 12.60 -5.28
C GLU A 358 14.48 11.99 -4.25
N VAL A 359 13.39 11.42 -4.75
CA VAL A 359 12.39 10.74 -3.93
C VAL A 359 12.59 9.23 -4.08
N ARG A 360 12.81 8.55 -2.97
CA ARG A 360 13.03 7.10 -2.90
C ARG A 360 11.86 6.40 -2.23
N GLY A 361 11.44 5.28 -2.74
CA GLY A 361 10.34 4.47 -2.21
C GLY A 361 10.45 3.00 -2.56
N ARG A 362 9.44 2.23 -2.15
CA ARG A 362 9.41 0.76 -2.28
C ARG A 362 9.05 0.28 -3.68
N GLY A 363 8.30 1.06 -4.44
CA GLY A 363 7.86 0.64 -5.76
C GLY A 363 7.20 1.73 -6.60
N GLU A 364 6.87 1.39 -7.84
CA GLU A 364 6.27 2.31 -8.81
C GLU A 364 4.87 2.77 -8.41
N LEU A 365 4.06 1.89 -7.79
CA LEU A 365 2.70 2.23 -7.37
C LEU A 365 2.71 3.28 -6.26
N GLN A 366 3.63 3.17 -5.28
CA GLN A 366 3.80 4.16 -4.23
C GLN A 366 4.14 5.54 -4.83
N MET A 367 5.08 5.58 -5.79
CA MET A 367 5.43 6.81 -6.49
C MET A 367 4.26 7.39 -7.29
N ALA A 368 3.51 6.55 -8.01
CA ALA A 368 2.35 6.96 -8.79
C ALA A 368 1.23 7.55 -7.90
N ILE A 369 1.01 6.99 -6.72
CA ILE A 369 0.04 7.49 -5.75
C ILE A 369 0.48 8.84 -5.19
N LEU A 370 1.76 8.99 -4.81
CA LEU A 370 2.30 10.27 -4.35
C LEU A 370 2.13 11.36 -5.42
N ILE A 371 2.51 11.07 -6.66
CA ILE A 371 2.38 12.01 -7.80
C ILE A 371 0.91 12.41 -7.99
N GLU A 372 -0.01 11.45 -7.99
CA GLU A 372 -1.42 11.72 -8.21
C GLU A 372 -2.05 12.50 -7.05
N THR A 373 -1.68 12.18 -5.81
CA THR A 373 -2.13 12.92 -4.62
C THR A 373 -1.68 14.38 -4.70
N MET A 374 -0.39 14.62 -4.97
CA MET A 374 0.16 15.97 -5.10
C MET A 374 -0.50 16.74 -6.25
N ARG A 375 -0.77 16.07 -7.39
CA ARG A 375 -1.47 16.69 -8.52
C ARG A 375 -2.89 17.14 -8.13
N ARG A 376 -3.64 16.31 -7.40
CA ARG A 376 -5.00 16.65 -6.91
C ARG A 376 -4.99 17.76 -5.86
N GLU A 377 -3.92 17.87 -5.08
CA GLU A 377 -3.71 18.97 -4.15
C GLU A 377 -3.37 20.30 -4.86
N GLY A 378 -3.15 20.29 -6.17
CA GLY A 378 -2.84 21.46 -7.01
C GLY A 378 -1.36 21.77 -7.15
N TYR A 379 -0.47 20.81 -6.87
CA TYR A 379 0.95 20.92 -7.19
C TYR A 379 1.19 20.61 -8.67
N GLU A 380 2.04 21.40 -9.29
CA GLU A 380 2.52 21.22 -10.65
C GLU A 380 4.04 21.03 -10.63
N PHE A 381 4.50 19.89 -11.12
CA PHE A 381 5.91 19.49 -11.09
C PHE A 381 6.18 18.46 -12.20
N MET A 382 7.46 18.24 -12.49
CA MET A 382 7.90 17.22 -13.44
C MET A 382 8.56 16.06 -12.70
N VAL A 383 8.55 14.87 -13.30
CA VAL A 383 9.17 13.67 -12.74
C VAL A 383 10.08 12.97 -13.75
N SER A 384 11.14 12.32 -13.26
CA SER A 384 11.97 11.45 -14.10
C SER A 384 11.34 10.07 -14.28
N LYS A 385 11.95 9.25 -15.13
CA LYS A 385 11.70 7.80 -15.12
C LYS A 385 12.09 7.22 -13.76
N PRO A 386 11.37 6.20 -13.25
CA PRO A 386 11.81 5.44 -12.09
C PRO A 386 13.14 4.73 -12.37
N GLN A 387 14.02 4.73 -11.38
CA GLN A 387 15.33 4.08 -11.41
C GLN A 387 15.45 3.18 -10.20
N VAL A 388 16.15 2.05 -10.33
CA VAL A 388 16.44 1.20 -9.17
C VAL A 388 17.61 1.76 -8.38
N ILE A 389 17.55 1.59 -7.06
CA ILE A 389 18.62 1.95 -6.15
C ILE A 389 19.58 0.78 -6.08
N THR A 390 20.83 1.01 -6.48
CA THR A 390 21.91 0.01 -6.39
C THR A 390 22.73 0.21 -5.13
N LYS A 391 23.34 -0.87 -4.64
CA LYS A 391 24.29 -0.86 -3.52
C LYS A 391 25.68 -1.25 -4.01
N GLU A 392 26.70 -0.71 -3.39
CA GLU A 392 28.06 -1.17 -3.60
C GLU A 392 28.55 -1.96 -2.38
N GLU A 393 28.86 -3.25 -2.59
CA GLU A 393 29.43 -4.12 -1.58
C GLU A 393 30.68 -4.82 -2.12
N ASN A 394 31.78 -4.73 -1.39
CA ASN A 394 33.06 -5.35 -1.76
C ASN A 394 33.52 -5.01 -3.20
N GLY A 395 33.28 -3.78 -3.65
CA GLY A 395 33.62 -3.31 -5.00
C GLY A 395 32.76 -3.91 -6.13
N LYS A 396 31.62 -4.53 -5.79
CA LYS A 396 30.63 -5.03 -6.74
C LYS A 396 29.34 -4.23 -6.60
N THR A 397 28.77 -3.85 -7.73
CA THR A 397 27.44 -3.25 -7.77
C THR A 397 26.39 -4.34 -7.60
N LEU A 398 25.54 -4.20 -6.60
CA LEU A 398 24.38 -5.05 -6.35
C LEU A 398 23.12 -4.32 -6.75
N GLU A 399 22.17 -5.03 -7.36
CA GLU A 399 20.85 -4.53 -7.73
C GLU A 399 19.74 -5.28 -6.99
N PRO A 400 18.59 -4.63 -6.71
CA PRO A 400 17.48 -5.27 -6.04
C PRO A 400 16.84 -6.31 -6.95
N MET A 401 16.46 -7.44 -6.36
CA MET A 401 15.79 -8.57 -7.00
C MET A 401 14.34 -8.66 -6.54
N GLU A 402 13.48 -9.10 -7.43
CA GLU A 402 12.05 -9.36 -7.16
C GLU A 402 11.74 -10.82 -7.49
N LYS A 403 10.97 -11.47 -6.63
CA LYS A 403 10.27 -12.71 -6.95
C LYS A 403 8.90 -12.34 -7.50
N VAL A 404 8.63 -12.70 -8.76
CA VAL A 404 7.40 -12.35 -9.47
C VAL A 404 6.51 -13.58 -9.57
N PHE A 405 5.26 -13.43 -9.18
CA PHE A 405 4.21 -14.42 -9.26
C PHE A 405 3.20 -13.99 -10.32
N LEU A 406 2.97 -14.87 -11.29
CA LEU A 406 2.04 -14.63 -12.38
C LEU A 406 1.00 -15.74 -12.37
N ASP A 407 -0.28 -15.38 -12.33
CA ASP A 407 -1.39 -16.27 -12.62
C ASP A 407 -1.98 -15.89 -13.98
N VAL A 408 -1.86 -16.77 -14.96
CA VAL A 408 -2.13 -16.44 -16.36
C VAL A 408 -2.80 -17.59 -17.10
N PRO A 409 -3.56 -17.31 -18.19
CA PRO A 409 -4.02 -18.35 -19.10
C PRO A 409 -2.85 -19.14 -19.70
N GLU A 410 -3.02 -20.45 -19.88
CA GLU A 410 -1.98 -21.37 -20.34
C GLU A 410 -1.38 -20.97 -21.71
N ASP A 411 -2.20 -20.43 -22.62
CA ASP A 411 -1.78 -19.95 -23.93
C ASP A 411 -0.80 -18.75 -23.90
N LYS A 412 -0.65 -18.09 -22.74
CA LYS A 412 0.21 -16.92 -22.55
C LYS A 412 1.61 -17.23 -21.99
N ILE A 413 1.87 -18.48 -21.57
CA ILE A 413 3.15 -18.89 -20.98
C ILE A 413 4.33 -18.52 -21.88
N GLY A 414 4.26 -18.85 -23.17
CA GLY A 414 5.37 -18.65 -24.11
C GLY A 414 5.79 -17.19 -24.25
N ILE A 415 4.85 -16.29 -24.52
CA ILE A 415 5.11 -14.85 -24.70
C ILE A 415 5.64 -14.20 -23.42
N LEU A 416 5.11 -14.57 -22.27
CA LEU A 416 5.54 -14.00 -20.99
C LEU A 416 6.94 -14.50 -20.61
N THR A 417 7.23 -15.78 -20.82
CA THR A 417 8.56 -16.36 -20.57
C THR A 417 9.62 -15.71 -21.44
N GLU A 418 9.35 -15.52 -22.73
CA GLU A 418 10.26 -14.83 -23.65
C GLU A 418 10.55 -13.39 -23.19
N LYS A 419 9.50 -12.62 -22.90
CA LYS A 419 9.61 -11.21 -22.50
C LYS A 419 10.32 -11.02 -21.15
N LEU A 420 10.02 -11.85 -20.16
CA LEU A 420 10.68 -11.79 -18.86
C LEU A 420 12.14 -12.24 -18.95
N SER A 421 12.44 -13.29 -19.75
CA SER A 421 13.81 -13.74 -19.97
C SER A 421 14.67 -12.67 -20.66
N ALA A 422 14.11 -11.95 -21.64
CA ALA A 422 14.79 -10.81 -22.28
C ALA A 422 15.11 -9.69 -21.26
N ARG A 423 14.31 -9.57 -20.20
CA ARG A 423 14.49 -8.62 -19.08
C ARG A 423 15.33 -9.19 -17.94
N LYS A 424 16.06 -10.29 -18.16
CA LYS A 424 16.90 -11.02 -17.19
C LYS A 424 16.12 -11.75 -16.10
N GLY A 425 14.83 -12.03 -16.33
CA GLY A 425 14.04 -12.91 -15.48
C GLY A 425 14.43 -14.37 -15.68
N LYS A 426 14.52 -15.11 -14.59
CA LYS A 426 14.72 -16.55 -14.56
C LYS A 426 13.47 -17.20 -13.98
N MET A 427 12.82 -18.10 -14.75
CA MET A 427 11.72 -18.90 -14.24
C MET A 427 12.23 -19.82 -13.13
N THR A 428 11.58 -19.80 -11.97
CA THR A 428 11.90 -20.61 -10.80
C THR A 428 10.90 -21.73 -10.58
N ASN A 429 9.62 -21.47 -10.92
CA ASN A 429 8.56 -22.48 -10.76
C ASN A 429 7.48 -22.31 -11.84
N LEU A 430 6.80 -23.42 -12.15
CA LEU A 430 5.62 -23.48 -13.02
C LEU A 430 4.66 -24.55 -12.48
N GLN A 431 3.44 -24.14 -12.13
CA GLN A 431 2.39 -25.02 -11.67
C GLN A 431 1.16 -24.90 -12.57
N ASN A 432 0.74 -26.03 -13.16
CA ASN A 432 -0.49 -26.09 -13.96
C ASN A 432 -1.57 -26.82 -13.16
N HIS A 433 -2.65 -26.11 -12.84
CA HIS A 433 -3.75 -26.65 -12.06
C HIS A 433 -4.81 -27.40 -12.91
N GLY A 434 -4.61 -27.52 -14.23
CA GLY A 434 -5.55 -28.20 -15.13
C GLY A 434 -6.87 -27.45 -15.38
N THR A 435 -6.97 -26.21 -14.91
CA THR A 435 -8.15 -25.33 -15.06
C THR A 435 -8.04 -24.39 -16.27
N GLY A 436 -6.99 -24.55 -17.11
CA GLY A 436 -6.65 -23.61 -18.19
C GLY A 436 -5.87 -22.38 -17.72
N ARG A 437 -5.51 -22.32 -16.44
CA ARG A 437 -4.63 -21.30 -15.85
C ARG A 437 -3.37 -21.94 -15.28
N VAL A 438 -2.30 -21.14 -15.23
CA VAL A 438 -0.98 -21.58 -14.79
C VAL A 438 -0.36 -20.51 -13.89
N ASN A 439 0.22 -20.97 -12.80
CA ASN A 439 1.05 -20.14 -11.92
C ASN A 439 2.50 -20.24 -12.34
N LEU A 440 3.12 -19.07 -12.60
CA LEU A 440 4.53 -18.95 -12.97
C LEU A 440 5.25 -18.12 -11.89
N GLU A 441 6.45 -18.56 -11.53
CA GLU A 441 7.33 -17.79 -10.66
C GLU A 441 8.62 -17.42 -11.39
N PHE A 442 9.05 -16.18 -11.23
CA PHE A 442 10.30 -15.67 -11.78
C PHE A 442 11.11 -14.94 -10.72
N SER A 443 12.43 -15.13 -10.74
CA SER A 443 13.37 -14.23 -10.08
C SER A 443 13.91 -13.26 -11.13
N ILE A 444 13.78 -11.93 -10.91
CA ILE A 444 14.10 -10.91 -11.90
C ILE A 444 14.65 -9.65 -11.21
N PRO A 445 15.64 -8.93 -11.80
CA PRO A 445 16.03 -7.62 -11.30
C PRO A 445 14.85 -6.64 -11.31
N SER A 446 14.69 -5.85 -10.24
CA SER A 446 13.56 -4.89 -10.12
C SER A 446 13.45 -3.95 -11.33
N ARG A 447 14.60 -3.53 -11.91
CA ARG A 447 14.62 -2.71 -13.13
C ARG A 447 14.03 -3.42 -14.37
N GLY A 448 14.00 -4.75 -14.38
CA GLY A 448 13.38 -5.55 -15.44
C GLY A 448 11.85 -5.45 -15.44
N LEU A 449 11.25 -5.08 -14.32
CA LEU A 449 9.81 -4.92 -14.16
C LEU A 449 9.32 -3.50 -14.43
N ILE A 450 10.22 -2.50 -14.48
CA ILE A 450 9.85 -1.12 -14.77
C ILE A 450 9.13 -1.05 -16.13
N GLY A 451 7.88 -0.55 -16.10
CA GLY A 451 7.01 -0.45 -17.27
C GLY A 451 6.49 -1.80 -17.82
N PHE A 452 6.79 -2.93 -17.18
CA PHE A 452 6.33 -4.24 -17.66
C PHE A 452 4.84 -4.48 -17.39
N ARG A 453 4.26 -3.89 -16.34
CA ARG A 453 2.87 -4.12 -15.96
C ARG A 453 1.87 -3.82 -17.08
N SER A 454 2.03 -2.69 -17.78
CA SER A 454 1.16 -2.33 -18.91
C SER A 454 1.28 -3.32 -20.06
N GLN A 455 2.50 -3.76 -20.38
CA GLN A 455 2.76 -4.75 -21.38
C GLN A 455 2.15 -6.11 -21.01
N PHE A 456 2.30 -6.54 -19.76
CA PHE A 456 1.71 -7.75 -19.22
C PHE A 456 0.18 -7.75 -19.33
N MET A 457 -0.49 -6.65 -18.96
CA MET A 457 -1.95 -6.53 -19.09
C MET A 457 -2.41 -6.62 -20.55
N THR A 458 -1.65 -6.03 -21.49
CA THR A 458 -1.94 -6.13 -22.92
C THR A 458 -1.75 -7.57 -23.42
N ASP A 459 -0.65 -8.22 -23.08
CA ASP A 459 -0.32 -9.58 -23.53
C ASP A 459 -1.30 -10.63 -23.00
N THR A 460 -1.83 -10.42 -21.79
CA THR A 460 -2.81 -11.30 -21.14
C THR A 460 -4.26 -10.89 -21.41
N ASN A 461 -4.50 -9.86 -22.24
CA ASN A 461 -5.83 -9.29 -22.49
C ASN A 461 -6.58 -8.91 -21.20
N GLY A 462 -5.85 -8.47 -20.18
CA GLY A 462 -6.40 -8.13 -18.87
C GLY A 462 -6.70 -9.31 -17.95
N ALA A 463 -6.52 -10.56 -18.42
CA ALA A 463 -6.85 -11.76 -17.65
C ALA A 463 -5.72 -12.25 -16.73
N GLY A 464 -4.53 -11.64 -16.82
CA GLY A 464 -3.38 -12.02 -16.00
C GLY A 464 -3.33 -11.27 -14.66
N ILE A 465 -2.90 -11.97 -13.61
CA ILE A 465 -2.60 -11.38 -12.30
C ILE A 465 -1.09 -11.41 -12.12
N MET A 466 -0.49 -10.27 -11.75
CA MET A 466 0.94 -10.15 -11.51
C MET A 466 1.21 -9.52 -10.16
N ASN A 467 1.98 -10.21 -9.35
CA ASN A 467 2.47 -9.75 -8.05
C ASN A 467 3.98 -9.90 -7.95
N LYS A 468 4.61 -9.09 -7.13
CA LYS A 468 6.05 -9.10 -6.92
C LYS A 468 6.39 -8.96 -5.45
N LEU A 469 7.46 -9.61 -5.03
CA LEU A 469 8.03 -9.50 -3.69
C LEU A 469 9.51 -9.19 -3.80
N PHE A 470 10.00 -8.30 -2.97
CA PHE A 470 11.43 -8.04 -2.86
C PHE A 470 12.16 -9.30 -2.34
N ASP A 471 13.21 -9.71 -3.05
CA ASP A 471 13.96 -10.95 -2.81
C ASP A 471 15.47 -10.67 -2.58
N GLY A 472 15.77 -9.56 -1.91
CA GLY A 472 17.14 -9.18 -1.59
C GLY A 472 17.88 -8.51 -2.74
N HIS A 473 19.21 -8.62 -2.74
CA HIS A 473 20.10 -8.01 -3.73
C HIS A 473 20.98 -9.07 -4.37
N ALA A 474 21.23 -8.94 -5.68
CA ALA A 474 22.17 -9.77 -6.42
C ALA A 474 23.15 -8.92 -7.23
N SER A 475 24.23 -9.52 -7.69
CA SER A 475 25.19 -8.85 -8.56
C SER A 475 24.51 -8.35 -9.85
N TRP A 476 24.93 -7.20 -10.34
CA TRP A 476 24.41 -6.59 -11.56
C TRP A 476 24.40 -7.55 -12.77
N PHE A 477 23.21 -7.80 -13.35
CA PHE A 477 23.00 -8.74 -14.47
C PHE A 477 23.33 -8.16 -15.87
N GLY A 478 23.99 -7.02 -15.95
CA GLY A 478 24.29 -6.35 -17.22
C GLY A 478 23.12 -5.51 -17.77
N SER A 479 23.23 -5.03 -19.01
CA SER A 479 22.19 -4.20 -19.61
C SER A 479 20.89 -4.98 -19.87
N ILE A 480 19.76 -4.34 -19.62
CA ILE A 480 18.44 -4.82 -20.06
C ILE A 480 18.00 -3.97 -21.25
N PRO A 481 17.47 -4.58 -22.32
CA PRO A 481 16.91 -3.82 -23.42
C PRO A 481 15.83 -2.86 -22.90
N GLN A 482 16.03 -1.58 -23.13
CA GLN A 482 15.01 -0.59 -22.84
C GLN A 482 14.10 -0.44 -24.05
N ARG A 483 13.08 0.38 -23.94
CA ARG A 483 12.14 0.74 -24.98
C ARG A 483 12.85 0.96 -26.33
N ASN A 484 12.39 0.26 -27.36
CA ASN A 484 12.90 0.38 -28.74
C ASN A 484 12.20 1.46 -29.55
N SER A 485 11.11 2.05 -29.05
CA SER A 485 10.34 3.08 -29.74
C SER A 485 10.81 4.49 -29.40
N GLY A 486 10.88 5.37 -30.38
CA GLY A 486 11.20 6.79 -30.22
C GLY A 486 10.00 7.61 -29.72
N ALA A 487 10.20 8.91 -29.55
CA ALA A 487 9.15 9.88 -29.26
C ALA A 487 8.68 10.59 -30.55
N LEU A 488 7.39 10.96 -30.56
CA LEU A 488 6.87 11.96 -31.49
C LEU A 488 6.97 13.33 -30.81
N VAL A 489 7.67 14.27 -31.42
CA VAL A 489 8.00 15.57 -30.83
C VAL A 489 7.41 16.68 -31.71
N ALA A 490 6.71 17.63 -31.10
CA ALA A 490 6.18 18.78 -31.83
C ALA A 490 7.31 19.70 -32.30
N ASP A 491 7.29 20.08 -33.57
CA ASP A 491 8.32 20.94 -34.18
C ASP A 491 8.04 22.45 -34.03
N ARG A 492 6.86 22.82 -33.52
CA ARG A 492 6.41 24.21 -33.33
C ARG A 492 5.28 24.35 -32.32
N ASN A 493 5.03 25.60 -31.90
CA ASN A 493 3.90 25.97 -31.09
C ASN A 493 2.61 26.02 -31.91
N GLY A 494 1.47 25.73 -31.28
CA GLY A 494 0.13 25.83 -31.87
C GLY A 494 -0.87 24.87 -31.27
N LYS A 495 -2.00 24.64 -31.95
CA LYS A 495 -3.04 23.70 -31.55
C LYS A 495 -3.02 22.45 -32.41
N VAL A 496 -3.20 21.31 -31.80
CA VAL A 496 -3.32 20.01 -32.47
C VAL A 496 -4.53 20.03 -33.42
N THR A 497 -4.31 19.66 -34.69
CA THR A 497 -5.37 19.62 -35.72
C THR A 497 -5.77 18.19 -36.05
N THR A 498 -7.03 17.97 -36.40
CA THR A 498 -7.53 16.67 -36.87
C THR A 498 -6.75 16.18 -38.10
N TYR A 499 -6.43 17.08 -39.01
CA TYR A 499 -5.70 16.73 -40.23
C TYR A 499 -4.30 16.20 -39.95
N ALA A 500 -3.59 16.78 -38.99
CA ALA A 500 -2.27 16.31 -38.60
C ALA A 500 -2.35 14.97 -37.87
N CYS A 501 -3.33 14.79 -36.99
CA CYS A 501 -3.54 13.52 -36.25
C CYS A 501 -3.76 12.34 -37.19
N VAL A 502 -4.62 12.48 -38.20
CA VAL A 502 -4.88 11.43 -39.20
C VAL A 502 -3.59 10.99 -39.92
N GLY A 503 -2.69 11.95 -40.23
CA GLY A 503 -1.39 11.63 -40.85
C GLY A 503 -0.38 10.96 -39.93
N MET A 504 -0.68 10.79 -38.62
CA MET A 504 0.24 10.21 -37.62
C MET A 504 -0.16 8.80 -37.17
N VAL A 505 -1.35 8.32 -37.51
CA VAL A 505 -1.87 6.99 -37.08
C VAL A 505 -0.88 5.85 -37.44
N ASP A 506 -0.26 5.90 -38.63
CA ASP A 506 0.71 4.88 -39.05
C ASP A 506 2.12 5.05 -38.44
N ARG A 507 2.38 6.18 -37.78
CA ARG A 507 3.73 6.53 -37.29
C ARG A 507 3.91 6.32 -35.79
N GLY A 508 2.81 6.29 -35.06
CA GLY A 508 2.84 6.12 -33.60
C GLY A 508 1.51 6.43 -32.96
N GLU A 509 1.50 6.33 -31.64
CA GLU A 509 0.36 6.63 -30.79
C GLU A 509 0.50 8.05 -30.22
N LEU A 510 -0.55 8.86 -30.35
CA LEU A 510 -0.58 10.23 -29.84
C LEU A 510 -1.18 10.25 -28.43
N PHE A 511 -0.56 11.03 -27.55
CA PHE A 511 -1.02 11.25 -26.16
C PHE A 511 -2.01 12.40 -26.02
N LEU A 512 -2.21 13.18 -27.09
CA LEU A 512 -2.96 14.42 -27.09
C LEU A 512 -4.23 14.32 -27.91
N ASN A 513 -5.24 15.05 -27.45
CA ASN A 513 -6.48 15.26 -28.20
C ASN A 513 -6.38 16.42 -29.19
N VAL A 514 -7.26 16.41 -30.20
CA VAL A 514 -7.41 17.54 -31.12
C VAL A 514 -7.80 18.82 -30.35
N GLY A 515 -7.16 19.93 -30.69
CA GLY A 515 -7.37 21.22 -30.04
C GLY A 515 -6.46 21.50 -28.85
N THR A 516 -5.70 20.50 -28.36
CA THR A 516 -4.71 20.69 -27.29
C THR A 516 -3.60 21.63 -27.78
N GLU A 517 -3.17 22.56 -26.92
CA GLU A 517 -2.02 23.43 -27.21
C GLU A 517 -0.71 22.64 -27.05
N VAL A 518 0.25 22.91 -27.92
CA VAL A 518 1.58 22.30 -27.93
C VAL A 518 2.66 23.36 -28.10
N TYR A 519 3.84 23.07 -27.58
CA TYR A 519 5.03 23.89 -27.78
C TYR A 519 6.14 23.13 -28.53
N ASN A 520 7.07 23.84 -29.11
CA ASN A 520 8.22 23.26 -29.81
C ASN A 520 9.09 22.43 -28.83
N GLY A 521 9.32 21.17 -29.15
CA GLY A 521 10.04 20.21 -28.31
C GLY A 521 9.15 19.39 -27.37
N MET A 522 7.84 19.64 -27.36
CA MET A 522 6.90 18.85 -26.54
C MET A 522 6.78 17.43 -27.06
N ILE A 523 6.92 16.43 -26.18
CA ILE A 523 6.66 15.03 -26.51
C ILE A 523 5.14 14.83 -26.56
N ILE A 524 4.64 14.46 -27.74
CA ILE A 524 3.22 14.39 -28.04
C ILE A 524 2.72 12.98 -28.35
N GLY A 525 3.63 12.01 -28.41
CA GLY A 525 3.28 10.62 -28.69
C GLY A 525 4.47 9.68 -28.63
N GLU A 526 4.19 8.39 -28.79
CA GLU A 526 5.16 7.33 -28.93
C GLU A 526 5.27 6.91 -30.40
N ARG A 527 6.49 6.86 -30.94
CA ARG A 527 6.76 6.43 -32.30
C ARG A 527 6.84 4.92 -32.41
N ASN A 528 6.33 4.32 -33.49
CA ASN A 528 6.38 2.86 -33.74
C ASN A 528 7.78 2.35 -34.14
N ARG A 529 8.78 3.21 -34.31
CA ARG A 529 10.15 2.89 -34.72
C ARG A 529 11.17 3.53 -33.80
N ASP A 530 12.40 3.04 -33.85
CA ASP A 530 13.53 3.60 -33.15
C ASP A 530 13.79 5.07 -33.50
N GLY A 531 14.28 5.83 -32.52
CA GLY A 531 14.65 7.24 -32.64
C GLY A 531 13.45 8.19 -32.66
N ASP A 532 13.67 9.41 -32.19
CA ASP A 532 12.64 10.45 -32.11
C ASP A 532 12.30 11.04 -33.48
N LEU A 533 11.08 11.50 -33.63
CA LEU A 533 10.58 12.10 -34.86
C LEU A 533 9.93 13.46 -34.57
N ASN A 534 10.51 14.52 -35.12
CA ASN A 534 9.89 15.85 -35.09
C ASN A 534 8.76 15.93 -36.12
N ILE A 535 7.59 16.37 -35.68
CA ILE A 535 6.39 16.42 -36.50
C ILE A 535 5.64 17.74 -36.35
N ASN A 536 5.02 18.18 -37.45
CA ASN A 536 4.10 19.31 -37.41
C ASN A 536 2.69 18.83 -37.13
N ILE A 537 2.34 18.79 -35.81
CA ILE A 537 1.01 18.37 -35.33
C ILE A 537 -0.04 19.49 -35.44
N THR A 538 0.39 20.72 -35.75
CA THR A 538 -0.48 21.89 -35.88
C THR A 538 -0.88 22.17 -37.33
N ARG A 539 -0.49 21.27 -38.27
CA ARG A 539 -0.73 21.45 -39.72
C ARG A 539 -2.21 21.38 -40.05
N GLU A 540 -2.72 22.43 -40.67
CA GLU A 540 -4.08 22.47 -41.17
C GLU A 540 -4.17 21.91 -42.61
N LYS A 541 -5.34 21.43 -43.02
CA LYS A 541 -5.62 21.02 -44.36
C LYS A 541 -5.69 22.29 -45.23
N LYS A 542 -4.80 22.39 -46.24
CA LYS A 542 -4.94 23.44 -47.24
C LYS A 542 -6.24 23.21 -48.01
N LEU A 543 -7.16 24.16 -47.93
CA LEU A 543 -8.35 24.19 -48.78
C LEU A 543 -7.87 24.52 -50.20
N THR A 544 -7.85 23.54 -51.08
CA THR A 544 -7.69 23.77 -52.50
C THR A 544 -9.06 24.05 -53.07
N ASN A 545 -9.25 25.23 -53.69
CA ASN A 545 -10.42 25.50 -54.51
C ASN A 545 -10.45 24.46 -55.64
N MET A 546 -11.33 23.47 -55.52
CA MET A 546 -11.69 22.70 -56.73
C MET A 546 -12.47 23.65 -57.63
N ARG A 547 -11.88 24.02 -58.74
CA ARG A 547 -12.66 24.56 -59.85
C ARG A 547 -13.54 23.42 -60.37
N ALA A 548 -14.85 23.63 -60.27
CA ALA A 548 -15.83 22.79 -60.91
C ALA A 548 -15.61 22.78 -62.42
#